data_c8cf5f22ade0a38df8901d9de8af0a24
#
_entry.id   c8cf5f22ade0a38df8901d9de8af0a24
#
_cell.length_a   1.000
_cell.length_b   1.000
_cell.length_c   1.000
_cell.angle_alpha   90.00
_cell.angle_beta   90.00
_cell.angle_gamma   90.00
#
_symmetry.space_group_name_H-M   'P 1'
#
loop_
_entity.id
_entity.type
_entity.pdbx_description
1 polymer ?
#
loop_
_entity_poly.entity_id
_entity_poly.type
_entity_poly.pdbx_seq_one_letter_code
_entity_poly.pdbx_strand_id
1 'polypeptide(L)'
;MASTFFLIAACGPFVGLLLSMAVCTTFFPKFWERALGQVALFWALPSLVFMLWQKGLIDATHTVFHLAFLDYMPFLFLLATLYVVAGGIKLRIHVHATPLANVLVMAGFTLLAGVFGTTGAAMLGIHPLMVMNHHRHYQTHTVLCFIFLVCNIGGGLSSVGDPPLFLGFLKGVSFFWPTLHLWAPVLLLTGLLLLGYFVVDHFYFHKEPLKVQEGPKHPRIQIEGKKQLLLIMVTLAVLIMPALLDVKHTCGALVLELMKASLLMVVMWLSFRITSMTWRKQHRWTFHPLTEVAMLFAALFITAHPLIELLSQGDQGPFAPLVALLCQNNQMAPVPTFWITGLLSAFLDNAPTYLIFFQATQLSPEALMTTAAPLLKAISLGAVFMGALTYIGNAPNLLVKAIAEEEYRVKMPNFLQYIGISFVILLPLLALVTLLL
;
A
#
# COMPACT_ATOMS: atom_id res chain seq x y z
N MET A 1 18.74 -5.32 -34.29
CA MET A 1 18.75 -5.73 -32.87
C MET A 1 19.20 -4.54 -32.05
N ALA A 2 18.36 -4.01 -31.15
CA ALA A 2 18.82 -3.03 -30.18
C ALA A 2 19.89 -3.73 -29.31
N SER A 3 21.00 -3.07 -29.02
CA SER A 3 22.01 -3.68 -28.12
C SER A 3 21.39 -3.91 -26.76
N THR A 4 21.79 -4.97 -26.06
CA THR A 4 21.34 -5.29 -24.67
C THR A 4 21.47 -4.07 -23.77
N PHE A 5 22.51 -3.26 -23.96
CA PHE A 5 22.71 -1.99 -23.26
C PHE A 5 21.56 -1.01 -23.47
N PHE A 6 21.04 -0.85 -24.68
CA PHE A 6 19.95 0.06 -24.98
C PHE A 6 18.63 -0.40 -24.35
N LEU A 7 18.38 -1.72 -24.33
CA LEU A 7 17.21 -2.30 -23.66
C LEU A 7 17.26 -2.07 -22.14
N ILE A 8 18.42 -2.28 -21.52
CA ILE A 8 18.60 -2.00 -20.09
C ILE A 8 18.42 -0.49 -19.80
N ALA A 9 18.94 0.37 -20.68
CA ALA A 9 18.80 1.82 -20.55
C ALA A 9 17.32 2.28 -20.58
N ALA A 10 16.45 1.53 -21.26
CA ALA A 10 15.00 1.80 -21.28
C ALA A 10 14.33 1.62 -19.92
N CYS A 11 14.95 0.91 -18.97
CA CYS A 11 14.50 0.83 -17.58
C CYS A 11 14.95 2.05 -16.74
N GLY A 12 15.84 2.87 -17.27
CA GLY A 12 16.36 4.07 -16.60
C GLY A 12 15.27 5.02 -16.09
N PRO A 13 14.22 5.34 -16.88
CA PRO A 13 13.14 6.20 -16.44
C PRO A 13 12.38 5.66 -15.21
N PHE A 14 12.17 4.36 -15.11
CA PHE A 14 11.55 3.73 -13.95
C PHE A 14 12.43 3.88 -12.71
N VAL A 15 13.69 3.51 -12.81
CA VAL A 15 14.66 3.66 -11.71
C VAL A 15 14.81 5.14 -11.33
N GLY A 16 14.86 6.04 -12.30
CA GLY A 16 14.94 7.49 -12.09
C GLY A 16 13.72 8.05 -11.35
N LEU A 17 12.51 7.60 -11.70
CA LEU A 17 11.28 7.98 -11.00
C LEU A 17 11.33 7.53 -9.53
N LEU A 18 11.69 6.26 -9.28
CA LEU A 18 11.78 5.71 -7.93
C LEU A 18 12.85 6.40 -7.08
N LEU A 19 14.04 6.65 -7.66
CA LEU A 19 15.09 7.40 -6.97
C LEU A 19 14.66 8.85 -6.71
N SER A 20 13.98 9.51 -7.67
CA SER A 20 13.44 10.85 -7.46
C SER A 20 12.42 10.85 -6.32
N MET A 21 11.54 9.86 -6.25
CA MET A 21 10.62 9.70 -5.14
C MET A 21 11.37 9.55 -3.82
N ALA A 22 12.29 8.60 -3.72
CA ALA A 22 13.04 8.32 -2.49
C ALA A 22 13.84 9.54 -1.99
N VAL A 23 14.57 10.21 -2.90
CA VAL A 23 15.43 11.36 -2.56
C VAL A 23 14.60 12.61 -2.28
N CYS A 24 13.63 12.93 -3.15
CA CYS A 24 12.92 14.20 -3.04
C CYS A 24 11.95 14.20 -1.85
N THR A 25 11.25 13.10 -1.56
CA THR A 25 10.39 13.02 -0.37
C THR A 25 11.18 13.14 0.93
N THR A 26 12.41 12.64 0.94
CA THR A 26 13.26 12.62 2.15
C THR A 26 14.01 13.94 2.35
N PHE A 27 14.66 14.46 1.30
CA PHE A 27 15.58 15.61 1.41
C PHE A 27 14.99 16.91 0.91
N PHE A 28 14.00 16.86 0.03
CA PHE A 28 13.40 18.03 -0.63
C PHE A 28 11.85 17.96 -0.64
N PRO A 29 11.17 17.75 0.52
CA PRO A 29 9.72 17.49 0.55
C PRO A 29 8.91 18.62 -0.09
N LYS A 30 9.26 19.90 0.15
CA LYS A 30 8.58 21.05 -0.46
C LYS A 30 8.72 21.13 -1.99
N PHE A 31 9.85 20.68 -2.51
CA PHE A 31 10.05 20.55 -3.97
C PHE A 31 9.17 19.44 -4.51
N TRP A 32 9.17 18.28 -3.85
CA TRP A 32 8.35 17.13 -4.24
C TRP A 32 6.88 17.47 -4.33
N GLU A 33 6.29 18.08 -3.29
CA GLU A 33 4.90 18.49 -3.27
C GLU A 33 4.51 19.41 -4.44
N ARG A 34 5.42 20.29 -4.86
CA ARG A 34 5.17 21.25 -5.95
C ARG A 34 5.45 20.71 -7.34
N ALA A 35 6.45 19.85 -7.46
CA ALA A 35 7.01 19.41 -8.73
C ALA A 35 6.66 17.95 -9.08
N LEU A 36 5.91 17.22 -8.25
CA LEU A 36 5.59 15.81 -8.46
C LEU A 36 5.08 15.53 -9.88
N GLY A 37 4.08 16.27 -10.36
CA GLY A 37 3.54 16.08 -11.70
C GLY A 37 4.57 16.31 -12.81
N GLN A 38 5.47 17.28 -12.61
CA GLN A 38 6.55 17.55 -13.57
C GLN A 38 7.61 16.46 -13.57
N VAL A 39 8.00 15.96 -12.38
CA VAL A 39 8.94 14.84 -12.23
C VAL A 39 8.33 13.55 -12.80
N ALA A 40 7.06 13.28 -12.51
CA ALA A 40 6.33 12.14 -13.06
C ALA A 40 6.30 12.18 -14.61
N LEU A 41 5.96 13.34 -15.19
CA LEU A 41 5.95 13.54 -16.64
C LEU A 41 7.35 13.43 -17.25
N PHE A 42 8.37 14.03 -16.60
CA PHE A 42 9.75 13.97 -17.05
C PHE A 42 10.25 12.54 -17.23
N TRP A 43 9.94 11.64 -16.30
CA TRP A 43 10.33 10.24 -16.40
C TRP A 43 9.38 9.40 -17.30
N ALA A 44 8.10 9.74 -17.39
CA ALA A 44 7.17 9.03 -18.27
C ALA A 44 7.44 9.27 -19.76
N LEU A 45 7.84 10.48 -20.15
CA LEU A 45 8.09 10.85 -21.55
C LEU A 45 9.15 9.97 -22.23
N PRO A 46 10.35 9.74 -21.69
CA PRO A 46 11.33 8.87 -22.32
C PRO A 46 10.83 7.43 -22.51
N SER A 47 10.04 6.90 -21.55
CA SER A 47 9.43 5.56 -21.68
C SER A 47 8.41 5.50 -22.81
N LEU A 48 7.59 6.54 -22.97
CA LEU A 48 6.65 6.64 -24.10
C LEU A 48 7.39 6.73 -25.44
N VAL A 49 8.44 7.53 -25.52
CA VAL A 49 9.27 7.64 -26.73
C VAL A 49 9.91 6.30 -27.07
N PHE A 50 10.42 5.59 -26.05
CA PHE A 50 10.99 4.24 -26.23
C PHE A 50 9.95 3.24 -26.76
N MET A 51 8.74 3.23 -26.18
CA MET A 51 7.64 2.37 -26.65
C MET A 51 7.26 2.67 -28.10
N LEU A 52 7.17 3.97 -28.46
CA LEU A 52 6.88 4.39 -29.82
C LEU A 52 7.97 3.95 -30.81
N TRP A 53 9.23 4.07 -30.41
CA TRP A 53 10.37 3.65 -31.24
C TRP A 53 10.42 2.13 -31.42
N GLN A 54 10.15 1.36 -30.36
CA GLN A 54 10.27 -0.10 -30.35
C GLN A 54 9.11 -0.78 -31.08
N LYS A 55 7.88 -0.35 -30.80
CA LYS A 55 6.64 -1.01 -31.24
C LYS A 55 6.00 -0.33 -32.46
N GLY A 56 6.40 0.90 -32.77
CA GLY A 56 5.68 1.73 -33.75
C GLY A 56 4.43 2.37 -33.15
N LEU A 57 3.79 3.27 -33.91
CA LEU A 57 2.69 4.11 -33.42
C LEU A 57 1.46 3.29 -32.99
N ILE A 58 1.05 2.31 -33.80
CA ILE A 58 -0.18 1.54 -33.58
C ILE A 58 -0.08 0.69 -32.32
N ASP A 59 0.97 -0.11 -32.19
CA ASP A 59 1.13 -1.03 -31.05
C ASP A 59 1.47 -0.28 -29.76
N ALA A 60 2.23 0.82 -29.84
CA ALA A 60 2.49 1.68 -28.70
C ALA A 60 1.21 2.34 -28.17
N THR A 61 0.34 2.87 -29.07
CA THR A 61 -0.95 3.44 -28.66
C THR A 61 -1.87 2.39 -28.05
N HIS A 62 -1.91 1.17 -28.62
CA HIS A 62 -2.66 0.05 -28.04
C HIS A 62 -2.12 -0.33 -26.64
N THR A 63 -0.80 -0.39 -26.47
CA THR A 63 -0.17 -0.67 -25.19
C THR A 63 -0.53 0.41 -24.14
N VAL A 64 -0.40 1.69 -24.48
CA VAL A 64 -0.76 2.81 -23.60
C VAL A 64 -2.25 2.79 -23.26
N PHE A 65 -3.11 2.49 -24.24
CA PHE A 65 -4.54 2.34 -23.99
C PHE A 65 -4.83 1.21 -23.01
N HIS A 66 -4.19 0.04 -23.15
CA HIS A 66 -4.33 -1.08 -22.24
C HIS A 66 -3.89 -0.70 -20.82
N LEU A 67 -2.70 -0.12 -20.68
CA LEU A 67 -2.19 0.35 -19.38
C LEU A 67 -3.13 1.37 -18.74
N ALA A 68 -3.67 2.31 -19.52
CA ALA A 68 -4.55 3.35 -18.99
C ALA A 68 -5.90 2.79 -18.53
N PHE A 69 -6.57 1.96 -19.36
CA PHE A 69 -7.97 1.58 -19.15
C PHE A 69 -8.16 0.24 -18.44
N LEU A 70 -7.19 -0.68 -18.53
CA LEU A 70 -7.30 -2.00 -17.91
C LEU A 70 -6.44 -2.18 -16.66
N ASP A 71 -5.40 -1.37 -16.48
CA ASP A 71 -4.55 -1.43 -15.29
C ASP A 71 -4.72 -0.18 -14.40
N TYR A 72 -4.44 1.02 -14.93
CA TYR A 72 -4.40 2.25 -14.11
C TYR A 72 -5.78 2.76 -13.67
N MET A 73 -6.76 2.87 -14.59
CA MET A 73 -8.10 3.39 -14.27
C MET A 73 -8.82 2.55 -13.20
N PRO A 74 -8.90 1.20 -13.29
CA PRO A 74 -9.51 0.38 -12.26
C PRO A 74 -8.84 0.56 -10.89
N PHE A 75 -7.52 0.62 -10.87
CA PHE A 75 -6.72 0.88 -9.68
C PHE A 75 -7.05 2.24 -9.06
N LEU A 76 -7.02 3.31 -9.87
CA LEU A 76 -7.28 4.66 -9.41
C LEU A 76 -8.70 4.84 -8.88
N PHE A 77 -9.71 4.32 -9.60
CA PHE A 77 -11.12 4.45 -9.18
C PHE A 77 -11.39 3.73 -7.87
N LEU A 78 -10.79 2.56 -7.66
CA LEU A 78 -10.92 1.88 -6.37
C LEU A 78 -10.31 2.69 -5.24
N LEU A 79 -9.03 3.09 -5.38
CA LEU A 79 -8.35 3.89 -4.35
C LEU A 79 -9.11 5.18 -4.06
N ALA A 80 -9.55 5.88 -5.11
CA ALA A 80 -10.33 7.11 -4.97
C ALA A 80 -11.64 6.87 -4.21
N THR A 81 -12.36 5.79 -4.54
CA THR A 81 -13.62 5.45 -3.89
C THR A 81 -13.41 5.13 -2.42
N LEU A 82 -12.46 4.26 -2.09
CA LEU A 82 -12.15 3.93 -0.69
C LEU A 82 -11.71 5.16 0.09
N TYR A 83 -10.85 6.00 -0.49
CA TYR A 83 -10.37 7.23 0.14
C TYR A 83 -11.50 8.24 0.38
N VAL A 84 -12.37 8.45 -0.62
CA VAL A 84 -13.52 9.36 -0.51
C VAL A 84 -14.53 8.85 0.51
N VAL A 85 -14.83 7.56 0.52
CA VAL A 85 -15.78 6.96 1.46
C VAL A 85 -15.21 6.98 2.88
N ALA A 86 -13.96 6.57 3.08
CA ALA A 86 -13.28 6.65 4.38
C ALA A 86 -13.25 8.10 4.91
N GLY A 87 -12.95 9.08 4.06
CA GLY A 87 -12.97 10.49 4.40
C GLY A 87 -14.35 11.06 4.79
N GLY A 88 -15.43 10.31 4.59
CA GLY A 88 -16.78 10.65 5.07
C GLY A 88 -17.12 10.07 6.44
N ILE A 89 -16.18 9.33 7.05
CA ILE A 89 -16.32 8.73 8.38
C ILE A 89 -15.45 9.51 9.37
N LYS A 90 -15.93 9.75 10.56
CA LYS A 90 -15.14 10.24 11.69
C LYS A 90 -15.35 9.32 12.89
N LEU A 91 -14.23 8.85 13.40
CA LEU A 91 -14.21 8.09 14.64
C LEU A 91 -13.70 9.01 15.76
N ARG A 92 -14.44 9.08 16.86
CA ARG A 92 -14.04 9.76 18.09
C ARG A 92 -13.89 8.74 19.20
N ILE A 93 -12.68 8.59 19.72
CA ILE A 93 -12.37 7.65 20.80
C ILE A 93 -11.98 8.48 22.02
N HIS A 94 -12.91 8.57 22.99
CA HIS A 94 -12.69 9.19 24.30
C HIS A 94 -12.60 8.06 25.33
N VAL A 95 -11.51 7.31 25.28
CA VAL A 95 -11.21 6.21 26.20
C VAL A 95 -9.89 6.52 26.86
N HIS A 96 -9.69 6.05 28.08
CA HIS A 96 -8.42 6.19 28.77
C HIS A 96 -7.30 5.49 27.98
N ALA A 97 -6.20 6.21 27.72
CA ALA A 97 -5.08 5.71 26.93
C ALA A 97 -4.21 4.75 27.75
N THR A 98 -4.80 3.67 28.24
CA THR A 98 -4.04 2.57 28.87
C THR A 98 -3.32 1.76 27.78
N PRO A 99 -2.24 1.04 28.15
CA PRO A 99 -1.56 0.16 27.20
C PRO A 99 -2.48 -0.84 26.51
N LEU A 100 -3.41 -1.43 27.24
CA LEU A 100 -4.39 -2.36 26.67
C LEU A 100 -5.37 -1.66 25.72
N ALA A 101 -5.85 -0.46 26.06
CA ALA A 101 -6.74 0.30 25.19
C ALA A 101 -6.04 0.68 23.87
N ASN A 102 -4.78 1.11 23.92
CA ASN A 102 -3.97 1.37 22.75
C ASN A 102 -3.80 0.12 21.87
N VAL A 103 -3.47 -1.02 22.47
CA VAL A 103 -3.39 -2.32 21.76
C VAL A 103 -4.69 -2.65 21.04
N LEU A 104 -5.83 -2.55 21.71
CA LEU A 104 -7.14 -2.86 21.13
C LEU A 104 -7.51 -1.90 19.98
N VAL A 105 -7.21 -0.62 20.15
CA VAL A 105 -7.43 0.39 19.09
C VAL A 105 -6.53 0.11 17.89
N MET A 106 -5.25 -0.18 18.09
CA MET A 106 -4.33 -0.53 17.00
C MET A 106 -4.74 -1.82 16.30
N ALA A 107 -5.10 -2.87 17.05
CA ALA A 107 -5.61 -4.11 16.49
C ALA A 107 -6.85 -3.86 15.62
N GLY A 108 -7.78 -3.04 16.11
CA GLY A 108 -8.97 -2.66 15.35
C GLY A 108 -8.64 -1.95 14.03
N PHE A 109 -7.72 -0.98 14.04
CA PHE A 109 -7.30 -0.29 12.80
C PHE A 109 -6.48 -1.19 11.88
N THR A 110 -5.69 -2.12 12.41
CA THR A 110 -4.99 -3.13 11.61
C THR A 110 -5.97 -4.00 10.83
N LEU A 111 -7.05 -4.45 11.47
CA LEU A 111 -8.12 -5.19 10.79
C LEU A 111 -8.86 -4.32 9.76
N LEU A 112 -9.12 -3.05 10.10
CA LEU A 112 -9.76 -2.11 9.19
C LEU A 112 -8.90 -1.79 7.96
N ALA A 113 -7.57 -1.90 8.03
CA ALA A 113 -6.70 -1.74 6.87
C ALA A 113 -7.01 -2.78 5.78
N GLY A 114 -7.39 -4.00 6.14
CA GLY A 114 -7.86 -5.00 5.18
C GLY A 114 -9.16 -4.66 4.45
N VAL A 115 -9.90 -3.64 4.90
CA VAL A 115 -11.21 -3.26 4.32
C VAL A 115 -11.18 -1.88 3.66
N PHE A 116 -10.50 -0.92 4.28
CA PHE A 116 -10.41 0.48 3.82
C PHE A 116 -9.14 0.77 3.02
N GLY A 117 -8.25 -0.20 2.92
CA GLY A 117 -6.88 0.01 2.49
C GLY A 117 -6.01 0.63 3.59
N THR A 118 -4.70 0.44 3.49
CA THR A 118 -3.72 1.00 4.46
C THR A 118 -3.83 2.51 4.57
N THR A 119 -3.95 3.25 3.47
CA THR A 119 -4.10 4.72 3.47
C THR A 119 -5.40 5.16 4.12
N GLY A 120 -6.52 4.51 3.78
CA GLY A 120 -7.83 4.82 4.35
C GLY A 120 -7.89 4.56 5.86
N ALA A 121 -7.37 3.43 6.31
CA ALA A 121 -7.31 3.07 7.72
C ALA A 121 -6.35 3.99 8.50
N ALA A 122 -5.22 4.36 7.90
CA ALA A 122 -4.26 5.28 8.50
C ALA A 122 -4.89 6.67 8.75
N MET A 123 -5.57 7.23 7.74
CA MET A 123 -6.27 8.51 7.87
C MET A 123 -7.40 8.47 8.90
N LEU A 124 -8.17 7.37 8.91
CA LEU A 124 -9.27 7.20 9.86
C LEU A 124 -8.78 7.00 11.29
N GLY A 125 -7.61 6.37 11.48
CA GLY A 125 -7.11 5.90 12.77
C GLY A 125 -6.13 6.82 13.47
N ILE A 126 -5.29 7.56 12.74
CA ILE A 126 -4.23 8.35 13.37
C ILE A 126 -4.79 9.45 14.27
N HIS A 127 -5.79 10.21 13.81
CA HIS A 127 -6.37 11.30 14.60
C HIS A 127 -7.02 10.81 15.90
N PRO A 128 -7.94 9.82 15.92
CA PRO A 128 -8.51 9.34 17.18
C PRO A 128 -7.48 8.71 18.10
N LEU A 129 -6.46 8.02 17.58
CA LEU A 129 -5.36 7.47 18.37
C LEU A 129 -4.56 8.59 19.06
N MET A 130 -4.21 9.65 18.31
CA MET A 130 -3.46 10.78 18.85
C MET A 130 -4.27 11.59 19.85
N VAL A 131 -5.57 11.83 19.57
CA VAL A 131 -6.49 12.51 20.51
C VAL A 131 -6.61 11.71 21.81
N MET A 132 -6.73 10.38 21.73
CA MET A 132 -6.76 9.50 22.92
C MET A 132 -5.49 9.64 23.75
N ASN A 133 -4.32 9.73 23.11
CA ASN A 133 -3.01 9.80 23.74
C ASN A 133 -2.49 11.23 24.00
N HIS A 134 -3.28 12.29 23.74
CA HIS A 134 -2.78 13.68 23.75
C HIS A 134 -2.23 14.15 25.11
N HIS A 135 -2.65 13.54 26.21
CA HIS A 135 -2.15 13.84 27.56
C HIS A 135 -0.82 13.14 27.88
N ARG A 136 -0.39 12.16 27.07
CA ARG A 136 0.82 11.39 27.30
C ARG A 136 2.05 12.12 26.75
N HIS A 137 3.15 12.08 27.50
CA HIS A 137 4.43 12.64 27.07
C HIS A 137 5.15 11.75 26.07
N TYR A 138 4.99 10.43 26.20
CA TYR A 138 5.68 9.42 25.39
C TYR A 138 4.71 8.85 24.34
N GLN A 139 4.79 9.38 23.10
CA GLN A 139 3.86 8.99 22.01
C GLN A 139 4.58 8.41 20.79
N THR A 140 5.89 8.60 20.66
CA THR A 140 6.67 8.20 19.46
C THR A 140 6.54 6.71 19.16
N HIS A 141 6.67 5.83 20.17
CA HIS A 141 6.52 4.38 20.00
C HIS A 141 5.11 3.97 19.56
N THR A 142 4.09 4.74 19.97
CA THR A 142 2.70 4.52 19.55
C THR A 142 2.53 4.80 18.06
N VAL A 143 3.09 5.92 17.57
CA VAL A 143 3.04 6.26 16.13
C VAL A 143 3.86 5.27 15.29
N LEU A 144 5.04 4.86 15.77
CA LEU A 144 5.87 3.86 15.09
C LEU A 144 5.12 2.52 14.94
N CYS A 145 4.53 2.03 16.02
CA CYS A 145 3.77 0.79 15.99
C CYS A 145 2.54 0.89 15.09
N PHE A 146 1.86 2.05 15.06
CA PHE A 146 0.75 2.33 14.15
C PHE A 146 1.21 2.28 12.69
N ILE A 147 2.37 2.84 12.36
CA ILE A 147 2.94 2.74 11.00
C ILE A 147 3.20 1.27 10.63
N PHE A 148 3.83 0.50 11.50
CA PHE A 148 4.13 -0.91 11.22
C PHE A 148 2.84 -1.71 10.97
N LEU A 149 1.87 -1.57 11.86
CA LEU A 149 0.65 -2.37 11.86
C LEU A 149 -0.37 -1.91 10.82
N VAL A 150 -0.79 -0.65 10.90
CA VAL A 150 -1.94 -0.14 10.14
C VAL A 150 -1.54 0.27 8.73
N CYS A 151 -0.39 0.93 8.59
CA CYS A 151 0.07 1.40 7.28
C CYS A 151 0.70 0.30 6.42
N ASN A 152 1.01 -0.89 6.98
CA ASN A 152 1.66 -1.96 6.23
C ASN A 152 1.04 -3.32 6.51
N ILE A 153 1.28 -3.93 7.67
CA ILE A 153 0.96 -5.34 7.93
C ILE A 153 -0.53 -5.64 7.77
N GLY A 154 -1.42 -4.76 8.25
CA GLY A 154 -2.86 -4.91 8.10
C GLY A 154 -3.33 -4.94 6.65
N GLY A 155 -2.58 -4.33 5.74
CA GLY A 155 -2.83 -4.38 4.31
C GLY A 155 -2.75 -5.78 3.71
N GLY A 156 -2.04 -6.71 4.34
CA GLY A 156 -1.94 -8.10 3.90
C GLY A 156 -3.22 -8.95 4.05
N LEU A 157 -4.26 -8.43 4.71
CA LEU A 157 -5.48 -9.20 5.00
C LEU A 157 -6.43 -9.41 3.82
N SER A 158 -6.37 -8.57 2.79
CA SER A 158 -7.26 -8.70 1.64
C SER A 158 -6.68 -8.06 0.38
N SER A 159 -7.29 -8.34 -0.77
CA SER A 159 -6.88 -7.74 -2.05
C SER A 159 -7.07 -6.21 -2.09
N VAL A 160 -7.92 -5.63 -1.27
CA VAL A 160 -8.10 -4.17 -1.19
C VAL A 160 -7.30 -3.54 -0.04
N GLY A 161 -6.63 -4.35 0.76
CA GLY A 161 -5.89 -3.89 1.93
C GLY A 161 -4.65 -3.06 1.57
N ASP A 162 -3.95 -3.44 0.52
CA ASP A 162 -2.77 -2.70 0.06
C ASP A 162 -2.64 -2.73 -1.46
N PRO A 163 -2.12 -1.67 -2.11
CA PRO A 163 -1.97 -1.59 -3.56
C PRO A 163 -1.37 -2.81 -4.25
N PRO A 164 -0.30 -3.46 -3.75
CA PRO A 164 0.25 -4.68 -4.33
C PRO A 164 -0.77 -5.79 -4.55
N LEU A 165 -1.57 -6.07 -3.54
CA LEU A 165 -2.53 -7.17 -3.57
C LEU A 165 -3.69 -6.88 -4.52
N PHE A 166 -4.08 -5.60 -4.62
CA PHE A 166 -5.07 -5.18 -5.59
C PHE A 166 -4.55 -5.30 -7.04
N LEU A 167 -3.29 -4.95 -7.27
CA LEU A 167 -2.65 -5.17 -8.57
C LEU A 167 -2.58 -6.66 -8.93
N GLY A 168 -2.31 -7.53 -7.96
CA GLY A 168 -2.41 -8.98 -8.14
C GLY A 168 -3.81 -9.41 -8.57
N PHE A 169 -4.85 -8.86 -7.93
CA PHE A 169 -6.25 -9.10 -8.31
C PHE A 169 -6.54 -8.65 -9.76
N LEU A 170 -6.08 -7.46 -10.17
CA LEU A 170 -6.21 -7.00 -11.55
C LEU A 170 -5.50 -7.92 -12.56
N LYS A 171 -4.38 -8.53 -12.15
CA LYS A 171 -3.62 -9.50 -12.97
C LYS A 171 -4.18 -10.92 -12.91
N GLY A 172 -5.33 -11.15 -12.25
CA GLY A 172 -6.05 -12.41 -12.25
C GLY A 172 -5.93 -13.26 -11.00
N VAL A 173 -5.28 -12.78 -9.94
CA VAL A 173 -5.31 -13.44 -8.62
C VAL A 173 -6.72 -13.34 -8.05
N SER A 174 -7.23 -14.41 -7.44
CA SER A 174 -8.56 -14.42 -6.82
C SER A 174 -8.65 -13.38 -5.70
N PHE A 175 -9.78 -12.67 -5.63
CA PHE A 175 -10.02 -11.62 -4.62
C PHE A 175 -9.79 -12.11 -3.18
N PHE A 176 -10.24 -13.31 -2.86
CA PHE A 176 -10.10 -13.88 -1.51
C PHE A 176 -8.79 -14.64 -1.28
N TRP A 177 -7.93 -14.77 -2.30
CA TRP A 177 -6.68 -15.52 -2.15
C TRP A 177 -5.77 -14.95 -1.05
N PRO A 178 -5.53 -13.63 -0.94
CA PRO A 178 -4.74 -13.07 0.16
C PRO A 178 -5.37 -13.36 1.53
N THR A 179 -6.67 -13.19 1.67
CA THR A 179 -7.38 -13.46 2.93
C THR A 179 -7.20 -14.91 3.38
N LEU A 180 -7.26 -15.87 2.44
CA LEU A 180 -7.16 -17.30 2.75
C LEU A 180 -5.74 -17.80 2.98
N HIS A 181 -4.73 -17.14 2.38
CA HIS A 181 -3.35 -17.63 2.40
C HIS A 181 -2.40 -16.78 3.24
N LEU A 182 -2.70 -15.48 3.45
CA LEU A 182 -1.81 -14.57 4.16
C LEU A 182 -2.25 -14.29 5.61
N TRP A 183 -3.42 -14.75 6.05
CA TRP A 183 -3.96 -14.48 7.40
C TRP A 183 -3.01 -14.94 8.51
N ALA A 184 -2.38 -16.11 8.37
CA ALA A 184 -1.52 -16.66 9.42
C ALA A 184 -0.25 -15.81 9.64
N PRO A 185 0.57 -15.48 8.61
CA PRO A 185 1.70 -14.57 8.78
C PRO A 185 1.28 -13.16 9.21
N VAL A 186 0.13 -12.64 8.75
CA VAL A 186 -0.38 -11.33 9.21
C VAL A 186 -0.74 -11.36 10.68
N LEU A 187 -1.47 -12.38 11.15
CA LEU A 187 -1.82 -12.50 12.57
C LEU A 187 -0.62 -12.75 13.47
N LEU A 188 0.33 -13.58 13.03
CA LEU A 188 1.57 -13.82 13.76
C LEU A 188 2.32 -12.50 13.98
N LEU A 189 2.59 -11.77 12.90
CA LEU A 189 3.36 -10.52 12.98
C LEU A 189 2.60 -9.44 13.75
N THR A 190 1.29 -9.31 13.54
CA THR A 190 0.42 -8.40 14.28
C THR A 190 0.45 -8.72 15.77
N GLY A 191 0.29 -9.98 16.16
CA GLY A 191 0.29 -10.41 17.56
C GLY A 191 1.62 -10.12 18.27
N LEU A 192 2.74 -10.46 17.61
CA LEU A 192 4.08 -10.22 18.15
C LEU A 192 4.39 -8.72 18.31
N LEU A 193 4.00 -7.90 17.32
CA LEU A 193 4.18 -6.45 17.40
C LEU A 193 3.29 -5.81 18.47
N LEU A 194 2.03 -6.23 18.59
CA LEU A 194 1.13 -5.74 19.62
C LEU A 194 1.60 -6.14 21.02
N LEU A 195 2.16 -7.35 21.19
CA LEU A 195 2.74 -7.80 22.44
C LEU A 195 3.97 -6.96 22.80
N GLY A 196 4.90 -6.78 21.85
CA GLY A 196 6.06 -5.93 22.04
C GLY A 196 5.68 -4.47 22.36
N TYR A 197 4.70 -3.95 21.62
CA TYR A 197 4.15 -2.62 21.88
C TYR A 197 3.54 -2.52 23.30
N PHE A 198 2.75 -3.50 23.72
CA PHE A 198 2.15 -3.53 25.04
C PHE A 198 3.23 -3.42 26.16
N VAL A 199 4.30 -4.19 26.04
CA VAL A 199 5.41 -4.15 27.02
C VAL A 199 6.08 -2.77 27.05
N VAL A 200 6.39 -2.21 25.89
CA VAL A 200 7.01 -0.88 25.76
C VAL A 200 6.08 0.21 26.28
N ASP A 201 4.80 0.18 25.86
CA ASP A 201 3.81 1.17 26.27
C ASP A 201 3.48 1.09 27.76
N HIS A 202 3.46 -0.12 28.34
CA HIS A 202 3.30 -0.34 29.78
C HIS A 202 4.44 0.30 30.58
N PHE A 203 5.68 0.14 30.11
CA PHE A 203 6.84 0.76 30.74
C PHE A 203 6.77 2.29 30.71
N TYR A 204 6.41 2.88 29.57
CA TYR A 204 6.27 4.34 29.46
C TYR A 204 5.05 4.87 30.21
N PHE A 205 3.93 4.11 30.24
CA PHE A 205 2.73 4.50 30.97
C PHE A 205 2.98 4.70 32.47
N HIS A 206 3.80 3.87 33.09
CA HIS A 206 4.15 4.01 34.51
C HIS A 206 5.10 5.19 34.80
N LYS A 207 5.71 5.76 33.77
CA LYS A 207 6.52 6.99 33.89
C LYS A 207 5.69 8.26 33.73
N GLU A 208 4.44 8.15 33.29
CA GLU A 208 3.54 9.29 33.14
C GLU A 208 3.07 9.81 34.51
N PRO A 209 2.80 11.13 34.64
CA PRO A 209 2.23 11.71 35.86
C PRO A 209 0.89 11.05 36.23
N LEU A 210 0.62 10.94 37.55
CA LEU A 210 -0.61 10.33 38.05
C LEU A 210 -1.89 10.88 37.44
N LYS A 211 -1.96 12.20 37.16
CA LYS A 211 -3.11 12.84 36.49
C LYS A 211 -3.39 12.28 35.09
N VAL A 212 -2.37 11.80 34.40
CA VAL A 212 -2.49 11.18 33.07
C VAL A 212 -3.05 9.77 33.20
N GLN A 213 -2.87 9.13 34.35
CA GLN A 213 -3.33 7.77 34.61
C GLN A 213 -4.81 7.69 35.03
N GLU A 214 -5.47 8.81 35.38
CA GLU A 214 -6.87 8.81 35.87
C GLU A 214 -7.94 8.70 34.75
N GLY A 215 -7.62 9.02 33.50
CA GLY A 215 -8.52 8.86 32.35
C GLY A 215 -9.81 9.69 32.37
N PRO A 216 -10.62 9.64 31.31
CA PRO A 216 -11.89 10.36 31.22
C PRO A 216 -12.98 9.72 32.08
N LYS A 217 -13.79 10.56 32.75
CA LYS A 217 -14.91 10.10 33.62
C LYS A 217 -15.99 9.29 32.88
N HIS A 218 -16.17 9.52 31.57
CA HIS A 218 -17.15 8.85 30.73
C HIS A 218 -16.50 8.39 29.41
N PRO A 219 -16.05 7.15 29.30
CA PRO A 219 -15.50 6.62 28.06
C PRO A 219 -16.59 6.56 26.98
N ARG A 220 -16.29 7.08 25.77
CA ARG A 220 -17.23 7.07 24.65
C ARG A 220 -16.49 6.76 23.35
N ILE A 221 -17.08 5.92 22.54
CA ILE A 221 -16.69 5.72 21.14
C ILE A 221 -17.86 6.18 20.28
N GLN A 222 -17.63 7.15 19.41
CA GLN A 222 -18.65 7.71 18.54
C GLN A 222 -18.21 7.57 17.09
N ILE A 223 -19.11 7.07 16.25
CA ILE A 223 -18.87 6.94 14.79
C ILE A 223 -19.85 7.90 14.12
N GLU A 224 -19.32 8.95 13.52
CA GLU A 224 -20.07 9.84 12.63
C GLU A 224 -19.92 9.33 11.19
N GLY A 225 -20.94 9.54 10.35
CA GLY A 225 -20.90 9.08 8.96
C GLY A 225 -21.16 7.58 8.77
N LYS A 226 -21.91 6.92 9.68
CA LYS A 226 -22.22 5.47 9.62
C LYS A 226 -22.77 4.99 8.26
N LYS A 227 -23.49 5.85 7.51
CA LYS A 227 -23.99 5.54 6.17
C LYS A 227 -22.87 5.28 5.16
N GLN A 228 -21.67 5.80 5.39
CA GLN A 228 -20.51 5.53 4.54
C GLN A 228 -20.05 4.06 4.64
N LEU A 229 -20.29 3.39 5.79
CA LEU A 229 -19.99 1.97 5.95
C LEU A 229 -20.75 1.11 4.93
N LEU A 230 -22.02 1.48 4.64
CA LEU A 230 -22.79 0.83 3.59
C LEU A 230 -22.13 1.02 2.21
N LEU A 231 -21.60 2.21 1.92
CA LEU A 231 -20.94 2.46 0.65
C LEU A 231 -19.63 1.65 0.49
N ILE A 232 -18.95 1.32 1.58
CA ILE A 232 -17.81 0.40 1.54
C ILE A 232 -18.27 -0.99 1.13
N MET A 233 -19.36 -1.49 1.75
CA MET A 233 -19.94 -2.79 1.36
C MET A 233 -20.33 -2.81 -0.12
N VAL A 234 -20.93 -1.72 -0.62
CA VAL A 234 -21.25 -1.58 -2.04
C VAL A 234 -19.97 -1.56 -2.91
N THR A 235 -18.91 -0.84 -2.49
CA THR A 235 -17.62 -0.83 -3.20
C THR A 235 -17.05 -2.25 -3.32
N LEU A 236 -17.02 -2.99 -2.22
CA LEU A 236 -16.55 -4.39 -2.22
C LEU A 236 -17.43 -5.27 -3.11
N ALA A 237 -18.75 -5.11 -3.06
CA ALA A 237 -19.67 -5.84 -3.93
C ALA A 237 -19.39 -5.56 -5.42
N VAL A 238 -19.17 -4.31 -5.81
CA VAL A 238 -18.82 -3.93 -7.19
C VAL A 238 -17.55 -4.65 -7.69
N LEU A 239 -16.59 -4.89 -6.81
CA LEU A 239 -15.34 -5.58 -7.14
C LEU A 239 -15.53 -7.11 -7.23
N ILE A 240 -16.27 -7.69 -6.29
CA ILE A 240 -16.34 -9.14 -6.08
C ILE A 240 -17.39 -9.77 -6.98
N MET A 241 -18.56 -9.14 -7.16
CA MET A 241 -19.70 -9.70 -7.90
C MET A 241 -19.36 -10.15 -9.34
N PRO A 242 -18.57 -9.37 -10.14
CA PRO A 242 -18.22 -9.82 -11.49
C PRO A 242 -17.38 -11.10 -11.52
N ALA A 243 -16.55 -11.33 -10.48
CA ALA A 243 -15.78 -12.56 -10.36
C ALA A 243 -16.64 -13.74 -9.92
N LEU A 244 -17.62 -13.52 -9.02
CA LEU A 244 -18.54 -14.55 -8.55
C LEU A 244 -19.56 -14.99 -9.62
N LEU A 245 -19.98 -14.06 -10.49
CA LEU A 245 -20.99 -14.32 -11.53
C LEU A 245 -20.36 -14.73 -12.86
N ASP A 246 -19.04 -14.89 -12.90
CA ASP A 246 -18.26 -15.25 -14.10
C ASP A 246 -18.58 -14.38 -15.35
N VAL A 247 -18.86 -13.10 -15.10
CA VAL A 247 -19.25 -12.12 -16.14
C VAL A 247 -18.12 -11.87 -17.15
N LYS A 248 -16.89 -12.25 -16.83
CA LYS A 248 -15.72 -12.08 -17.71
C LYS A 248 -15.89 -12.79 -19.07
N HIS A 249 -16.60 -13.92 -19.09
CA HIS A 249 -16.87 -14.67 -20.33
C HIS A 249 -18.01 -14.07 -21.16
N THR A 250 -18.87 -13.26 -20.55
CA THR A 250 -20.05 -12.67 -21.21
C THR A 250 -19.79 -11.28 -21.77
N CYS A 251 -18.98 -10.48 -21.05
CA CYS A 251 -18.63 -9.10 -21.45
C CYS A 251 -17.13 -9.00 -21.71
N GLY A 252 -16.72 -8.26 -22.73
CA GLY A 252 -15.29 -7.95 -22.96
C GLY A 252 -14.67 -7.25 -21.76
N ALA A 253 -13.39 -7.51 -21.49
CA ALA A 253 -12.67 -6.97 -20.33
C ALA A 253 -12.82 -5.45 -20.18
N LEU A 254 -12.71 -4.70 -21.25
CA LEU A 254 -12.85 -3.24 -21.26
C LEU A 254 -14.24 -2.80 -20.81
N VAL A 255 -15.30 -3.44 -21.31
CA VAL A 255 -16.69 -3.11 -20.94
C VAL A 255 -16.91 -3.36 -19.46
N LEU A 256 -16.40 -4.47 -18.94
CA LEU A 256 -16.49 -4.81 -17.52
C LEU A 256 -15.78 -3.77 -16.64
N GLU A 257 -14.56 -3.36 -17.01
CA GLU A 257 -13.80 -2.35 -16.23
C GLU A 257 -14.49 -0.98 -16.28
N LEU A 258 -15.04 -0.57 -17.45
CA LEU A 258 -15.80 0.68 -17.56
C LEU A 258 -17.10 0.64 -16.72
N MET A 259 -17.78 -0.50 -16.66
CA MET A 259 -18.96 -0.67 -15.81
C MET A 259 -18.59 -0.56 -14.31
N LYS A 260 -17.52 -1.23 -13.88
CA LYS A 260 -17.01 -1.11 -12.49
C LYS A 260 -16.63 0.33 -12.16
N ALA A 261 -15.87 1.00 -13.04
CA ALA A 261 -15.50 2.40 -12.88
C ALA A 261 -16.71 3.32 -12.75
N SER A 262 -17.74 3.12 -13.59
CA SER A 262 -18.99 3.90 -13.55
C SER A 262 -19.73 3.71 -12.22
N LEU A 263 -19.84 2.47 -11.74
CA LEU A 263 -20.46 2.17 -10.44
C LEU A 263 -19.66 2.78 -9.28
N LEU A 264 -18.34 2.72 -9.31
CA LEU A 264 -17.47 3.35 -8.31
C LEU A 264 -17.61 4.88 -8.31
N MET A 265 -17.76 5.50 -9.47
CA MET A 265 -18.07 6.96 -9.58
C MET A 265 -19.42 7.29 -8.94
N VAL A 266 -20.44 6.46 -9.13
CA VAL A 266 -21.74 6.63 -8.46
C VAL A 266 -21.58 6.50 -6.94
N VAL A 267 -20.80 5.56 -6.45
CA VAL A 267 -20.51 5.41 -5.01
C VAL A 267 -19.80 6.65 -4.46
N MET A 268 -18.80 7.19 -5.17
CA MET A 268 -18.13 8.44 -4.77
C MET A 268 -19.10 9.63 -4.73
N TRP A 269 -19.94 9.76 -5.75
CA TRP A 269 -20.96 10.80 -5.80
C TRP A 269 -21.95 10.69 -4.63
N LEU A 270 -22.45 9.49 -4.33
CA LEU A 270 -23.31 9.23 -3.17
C LEU A 270 -22.61 9.57 -1.85
N SER A 271 -21.32 9.25 -1.73
CA SER A 271 -20.52 9.59 -0.56
C SER A 271 -20.46 11.11 -0.32
N PHE A 272 -20.30 11.92 -1.37
CA PHE A 272 -20.35 13.37 -1.26
C PHE A 272 -21.76 13.91 -0.96
N ARG A 273 -22.82 13.23 -1.40
CA ARG A 273 -24.21 13.59 -1.06
C ARG A 273 -24.54 13.28 0.41
N ILE A 274 -23.99 12.17 0.94
CA ILE A 274 -24.21 11.75 2.34
C ILE A 274 -23.42 12.63 3.30
N THR A 275 -22.15 12.95 2.96
CA THR A 275 -21.26 13.76 3.82
C THR A 275 -20.71 14.92 3.02
N SER A 276 -21.16 16.14 3.36
CA SER A 276 -20.84 17.37 2.61
C SER A 276 -19.34 17.69 2.60
N MET A 277 -18.89 18.39 1.55
CA MET A 277 -17.50 18.87 1.46
C MET A 277 -17.14 19.84 2.60
N THR A 278 -18.09 20.63 3.08
CA THR A 278 -17.87 21.53 4.23
C THR A 278 -17.51 20.73 5.48
N TRP A 279 -18.25 19.66 5.76
CA TRP A 279 -17.96 18.77 6.87
C TRP A 279 -16.59 18.10 6.73
N ARG A 280 -16.25 17.60 5.53
CA ARG A 280 -14.94 16.98 5.23
C ARG A 280 -13.79 17.96 5.45
N LYS A 281 -13.89 19.19 4.94
CA LYS A 281 -12.88 20.24 5.13
C LYS A 281 -12.71 20.63 6.60
N GLN A 282 -13.80 20.71 7.39
CA GLN A 282 -13.72 20.93 8.84
C GLN A 282 -12.93 19.79 9.55
N HIS A 283 -12.89 18.62 8.95
CA HIS A 283 -12.15 17.47 9.45
C HIS A 283 -10.82 17.22 8.67
N ARG A 284 -10.31 18.29 8.04
CA ARG A 284 -9.00 18.33 7.35
C ARG A 284 -8.86 17.34 6.18
N TRP A 285 -9.97 16.79 5.68
CA TRP A 285 -9.93 15.95 4.50
C TRP A 285 -9.65 16.79 3.24
N THR A 286 -8.71 16.36 2.41
CA THR A 286 -8.29 17.01 1.15
C THR A 286 -8.18 16.02 0.03
N PHE A 287 -8.15 16.50 -1.21
CA PHE A 287 -7.86 15.68 -2.39
C PHE A 287 -6.35 15.46 -2.62
N HIS A 288 -5.50 16.17 -1.90
CA HIS A 288 -4.05 16.18 -2.16
C HIS A 288 -3.44 14.76 -2.17
N PRO A 289 -3.65 13.89 -1.18
CA PRO A 289 -3.09 12.54 -1.21
C PRO A 289 -3.57 11.71 -2.41
N LEU A 290 -4.83 11.89 -2.82
CA LEU A 290 -5.37 11.19 -3.97
C LEU A 290 -4.77 11.68 -5.29
N THR A 291 -4.57 12.98 -5.46
CA THR A 291 -3.93 13.56 -6.66
C THR A 291 -2.45 13.17 -6.75
N GLU A 292 -1.76 13.12 -5.62
CA GLU A 292 -0.38 12.66 -5.54
C GLU A 292 -0.24 11.21 -6.01
N VAL A 293 -1.06 10.32 -5.44
CA VAL A 293 -1.11 8.91 -5.85
C VAL A 293 -1.48 8.77 -7.33
N ALA A 294 -2.47 9.51 -7.81
CA ALA A 294 -2.88 9.45 -9.21
C ALA A 294 -1.73 9.80 -10.17
N MET A 295 -1.04 10.92 -9.94
CA MET A 295 0.08 11.34 -10.79
C MET A 295 1.25 10.35 -10.75
N LEU A 296 1.60 9.90 -9.54
CA LEU A 296 2.71 8.96 -9.34
C LEU A 296 2.45 7.62 -10.04
N PHE A 297 1.28 7.03 -9.81
CA PHE A 297 0.96 5.73 -10.40
C PHE A 297 0.76 5.79 -11.92
N ALA A 298 0.25 6.89 -12.48
CA ALA A 298 0.22 7.08 -13.93
C ALA A 298 1.63 6.97 -14.53
N ALA A 299 2.61 7.64 -13.94
CA ALA A 299 4.00 7.54 -14.38
C ALA A 299 4.60 6.15 -14.11
N LEU A 300 4.30 5.54 -12.96
CA LEU A 300 4.77 4.19 -12.61
C LEU A 300 4.31 3.14 -13.62
N PHE A 301 3.03 3.11 -13.99
CA PHE A 301 2.53 2.15 -14.97
C PHE A 301 3.21 2.29 -16.34
N ILE A 302 3.47 3.53 -16.76
CA ILE A 302 4.16 3.80 -18.03
C ILE A 302 5.64 3.41 -17.94
N THR A 303 6.34 3.85 -16.91
CA THR A 303 7.79 3.64 -16.78
C THR A 303 8.17 2.21 -16.42
N ALA A 304 7.31 1.49 -15.69
CA ALA A 304 7.56 0.08 -15.34
C ALA A 304 7.36 -0.87 -16.53
N HIS A 305 6.58 -0.49 -17.56
CA HIS A 305 6.25 -1.38 -18.67
C HIS A 305 7.48 -1.95 -19.40
N PRO A 306 8.50 -1.16 -19.81
CA PRO A 306 9.70 -1.70 -20.43
C PRO A 306 10.44 -2.70 -19.55
N LEU A 307 10.54 -2.44 -18.26
CA LEU A 307 11.17 -3.34 -17.30
C LEU A 307 10.40 -4.68 -17.18
N ILE A 308 9.07 -4.60 -17.05
CA ILE A 308 8.19 -5.78 -16.98
C ILE A 308 8.34 -6.62 -18.25
N GLU A 309 8.33 -6.00 -19.43
CA GLU A 309 8.49 -6.68 -20.72
C GLU A 309 9.87 -7.37 -20.85
N LEU A 310 10.92 -6.76 -20.35
CA LEU A 310 12.27 -7.36 -20.35
C LEU A 310 12.39 -8.49 -19.32
N LEU A 311 11.77 -8.38 -18.16
CA LEU A 311 11.72 -9.44 -17.15
C LEU A 311 10.92 -10.65 -17.63
N SER A 312 9.86 -10.43 -18.42
CA SER A 312 9.07 -11.53 -18.98
C SER A 312 9.83 -12.39 -20.01
N GLN A 313 11.02 -11.97 -20.46
CA GLN A 313 11.91 -12.76 -21.31
C GLN A 313 12.71 -13.82 -20.52
N GLY A 314 12.71 -13.77 -19.19
CA GLY A 314 13.32 -14.75 -18.28
C GLY A 314 14.80 -15.01 -18.57
N ASP A 315 15.16 -16.28 -18.70
CA ASP A 315 16.54 -16.73 -18.94
C ASP A 315 17.12 -16.26 -20.29
N GLN A 316 16.27 -15.87 -21.22
CA GLN A 316 16.66 -15.33 -22.54
C GLN A 316 16.79 -13.80 -22.50
N GLY A 317 16.39 -13.16 -21.41
CA GLY A 317 16.35 -11.70 -21.26
C GLY A 317 17.65 -11.13 -20.66
N PRO A 318 17.80 -9.80 -20.74
CA PRO A 318 18.96 -9.10 -20.18
C PRO A 318 19.05 -9.19 -18.64
N PHE A 319 17.95 -9.53 -17.95
CA PHE A 319 17.88 -9.70 -16.51
C PHE A 319 18.01 -11.16 -16.04
N ALA A 320 18.42 -12.08 -16.90
CA ALA A 320 18.68 -13.49 -16.54
C ALA A 320 19.56 -13.66 -15.28
N PRO A 321 20.65 -12.86 -15.05
CA PRO A 321 21.43 -12.96 -13.82
C PRO A 321 20.62 -12.59 -12.56
N LEU A 322 19.71 -11.63 -12.65
CA LEU A 322 18.83 -11.23 -11.54
C LEU A 322 17.80 -12.34 -11.24
N VAL A 323 17.19 -12.89 -12.28
CA VAL A 323 16.26 -14.01 -12.15
C VAL A 323 16.97 -15.24 -11.55
N ALA A 324 18.21 -15.51 -11.94
CA ALA A 324 19.02 -16.61 -11.40
C ALA A 324 19.28 -16.48 -9.89
N LEU A 325 19.42 -15.26 -9.35
CA LEU A 325 19.57 -15.04 -7.90
C LEU A 325 18.33 -15.46 -7.09
N LEU A 326 17.16 -15.46 -7.73
CA LEU A 326 15.91 -15.86 -7.11
C LEU A 326 15.65 -17.37 -7.23
N CYS A 327 16.41 -18.06 -8.08
CA CYS A 327 16.19 -19.46 -8.40
C CYS A 327 17.05 -20.41 -7.54
N GLN A 328 16.42 -21.48 -7.06
CA GLN A 328 17.07 -22.67 -6.52
C GLN A 328 16.60 -23.85 -7.36
N ASN A 329 17.52 -24.70 -7.85
CA ASN A 329 17.19 -25.83 -8.72
C ASN A 329 16.36 -25.45 -9.98
N ASN A 330 16.71 -24.34 -10.62
CA ASN A 330 16.00 -23.77 -11.78
C ASN A 330 14.54 -23.34 -11.52
N GLN A 331 14.14 -23.18 -10.27
CA GLN A 331 12.82 -22.63 -9.90
C GLN A 331 12.99 -21.51 -8.89
N MET A 332 12.16 -20.47 -9.00
CA MET A 332 12.17 -19.37 -8.02
C MET A 332 11.83 -19.90 -6.62
N ALA A 333 12.72 -19.64 -5.66
CA ALA A 333 12.55 -20.08 -4.28
C ALA A 333 11.81 -19.03 -3.44
N PRO A 334 10.82 -19.42 -2.63
CA PRO A 334 10.01 -18.48 -1.84
C PRO A 334 10.83 -17.60 -0.89
N VAL A 335 11.76 -18.17 -0.13
CA VAL A 335 12.52 -17.42 0.89
C VAL A 335 13.43 -16.34 0.29
N PRO A 336 14.31 -16.61 -0.68
CA PRO A 336 15.06 -15.52 -1.35
C PRO A 336 14.15 -14.49 -1.99
N THR A 337 13.06 -14.92 -2.63
CA THR A 337 12.09 -14.00 -3.26
C THR A 337 11.44 -13.08 -2.22
N PHE A 338 11.05 -13.59 -1.06
CA PHE A 338 10.51 -12.79 0.03
C PHE A 338 11.48 -11.67 0.45
N TRP A 339 12.73 -12.01 0.71
CA TRP A 339 13.72 -11.05 1.19
C TRP A 339 14.09 -10.03 0.12
N ILE A 340 14.31 -10.46 -1.13
CA ILE A 340 14.70 -9.53 -2.20
C ILE A 340 13.52 -8.61 -2.56
N THR A 341 12.31 -9.16 -2.71
CA THR A 341 11.10 -8.36 -2.93
C THR A 341 10.91 -7.35 -1.79
N GLY A 342 11.02 -7.81 -0.56
CA GLY A 342 10.79 -6.96 0.60
C GLY A 342 11.83 -5.85 0.76
N LEU A 343 13.12 -6.16 0.62
CA LEU A 343 14.17 -5.16 0.72
C LEU A 343 14.04 -4.10 -0.40
N LEU A 344 13.66 -4.52 -1.60
CA LEU A 344 13.37 -3.54 -2.67
C LEU A 344 12.12 -2.73 -2.35
N SER A 345 11.05 -3.35 -1.85
CA SER A 345 9.81 -2.66 -1.45
C SER A 345 10.06 -1.59 -0.38
N ALA A 346 11.00 -1.82 0.53
CA ALA A 346 11.36 -0.85 1.55
C ALA A 346 11.84 0.50 0.99
N PHE A 347 12.37 0.53 -0.23
CA PHE A 347 12.94 1.74 -0.86
C PHE A 347 12.23 2.18 -2.15
N LEU A 348 11.55 1.26 -2.84
CA LEU A 348 10.98 1.52 -4.17
C LEU A 348 9.45 1.66 -4.18
N ASP A 349 8.81 1.65 -3.04
CA ASP A 349 7.35 1.46 -2.88
C ASP A 349 6.92 0.00 -3.12
N ASN A 350 5.85 -0.41 -2.44
CA ASN A 350 5.37 -1.78 -2.42
C ASN A 350 4.69 -2.22 -3.73
N ALA A 351 3.94 -1.34 -4.37
CA ALA A 351 3.14 -1.69 -5.54
C ALA A 351 3.97 -2.00 -6.80
N PRO A 352 4.92 -1.14 -7.23
CA PRO A 352 5.77 -1.47 -8.37
C PRO A 352 6.66 -2.69 -8.10
N THR A 353 7.14 -2.84 -6.87
CA THR A 353 7.96 -3.99 -6.48
C THR A 353 7.19 -5.30 -6.63
N TYR A 354 5.94 -5.34 -6.15
CA TYR A 354 5.07 -6.50 -6.34
C TYR A 354 4.90 -6.86 -7.82
N LEU A 355 4.58 -5.89 -8.68
CA LEU A 355 4.39 -6.13 -10.11
C LEU A 355 5.63 -6.68 -10.80
N ILE A 356 6.82 -6.16 -10.46
CA ILE A 356 8.10 -6.63 -11.00
C ILE A 356 8.28 -8.11 -10.68
N PHE A 357 8.16 -8.50 -9.41
CA PHE A 357 8.38 -9.89 -9.01
C PHE A 357 7.27 -10.82 -9.47
N PHE A 358 6.02 -10.36 -9.48
CA PHE A 358 4.90 -11.12 -10.04
C PHE A 358 5.15 -11.47 -11.51
N GLN A 359 5.57 -10.52 -12.33
CA GLN A 359 5.86 -10.76 -13.75
C GLN A 359 7.15 -11.55 -13.97
N ALA A 360 8.16 -11.36 -13.11
CA ALA A 360 9.41 -12.11 -13.20
C ALA A 360 9.24 -13.64 -13.00
N THR A 361 8.14 -14.07 -12.37
CA THR A 361 7.82 -15.49 -12.22
C THR A 361 7.50 -16.18 -13.55
N GLN A 362 6.99 -15.45 -14.54
CA GLN A 362 6.50 -15.96 -15.83
C GLN A 362 5.40 -17.03 -15.71
N LEU A 363 4.82 -17.17 -14.53
CA LEU A 363 3.75 -18.14 -14.26
C LEU A 363 2.38 -17.49 -14.48
N SER A 364 1.41 -18.30 -14.88
CA SER A 364 0.02 -17.85 -14.93
C SER A 364 -0.50 -17.55 -13.51
N PRO A 365 -1.48 -16.67 -13.36
CA PRO A 365 -2.11 -16.39 -12.06
C PRO A 365 -2.66 -17.67 -11.39
N GLU A 366 -3.20 -18.60 -12.19
CA GLU A 366 -3.72 -19.88 -11.70
C GLU A 366 -2.59 -20.74 -11.12
N ALA A 367 -1.45 -20.83 -11.82
CA ALA A 367 -0.28 -21.56 -11.32
C ALA A 367 0.28 -20.94 -10.05
N LEU A 368 0.33 -19.58 -9.99
CA LEU A 368 0.76 -18.85 -8.79
C LEU A 368 -0.19 -19.05 -7.60
N MET A 369 -1.48 -19.22 -7.84
CA MET A 369 -2.45 -19.46 -6.76
C MET A 369 -2.47 -20.91 -6.27
N THR A 370 -1.95 -21.87 -7.07
CA THR A 370 -2.03 -23.31 -6.79
C THR A 370 -0.63 -23.92 -6.57
N THR A 371 0.04 -24.33 -7.64
CA THR A 371 1.32 -25.06 -7.57
C THR A 371 2.47 -24.20 -7.03
N ALA A 372 2.47 -22.89 -7.29
CA ALA A 372 3.47 -21.93 -6.83
C ALA A 372 2.93 -20.98 -5.74
N ALA A 373 1.93 -21.42 -4.97
CA ALA A 373 1.33 -20.61 -3.89
C ALA A 373 2.35 -20.08 -2.86
N PRO A 374 3.39 -20.84 -2.44
CA PRO A 374 4.44 -20.31 -1.58
C PRO A 374 5.21 -19.13 -2.19
N LEU A 375 5.41 -19.13 -3.51
CA LEU A 375 6.07 -18.03 -4.21
C LEU A 375 5.20 -16.77 -4.24
N LEU A 376 3.91 -16.90 -4.54
CA LEU A 376 2.96 -15.77 -4.49
C LEU A 376 2.81 -15.21 -3.08
N LYS A 377 2.82 -16.08 -2.04
CA LYS A 377 2.89 -15.65 -0.64
C LYS A 377 4.15 -14.81 -0.38
N ALA A 378 5.30 -15.30 -0.80
CA ALA A 378 6.59 -14.65 -0.61
C ALA A 378 6.62 -13.24 -1.23
N ILE A 379 6.18 -13.11 -2.48
CA ILE A 379 6.08 -11.83 -3.18
C ILE A 379 5.10 -10.90 -2.45
N SER A 380 3.92 -11.40 -2.10
CA SER A 380 2.87 -10.62 -1.45
C SER A 380 3.31 -10.10 -0.08
N LEU A 381 3.83 -10.98 0.77
CA LEU A 381 4.26 -10.63 2.13
C LEU A 381 5.53 -9.77 2.11
N GLY A 382 6.48 -10.06 1.23
CA GLY A 382 7.68 -9.24 1.06
C GLY A 382 7.31 -7.81 0.67
N ALA A 383 6.51 -7.64 -0.37
CA ALA A 383 6.08 -6.34 -0.85
C ALA A 383 5.32 -5.55 0.22
N VAL A 384 4.36 -6.17 0.91
CA VAL A 384 3.49 -5.48 1.89
C VAL A 384 4.21 -5.21 3.21
N PHE A 385 4.88 -6.21 3.79
CA PHE A 385 5.41 -6.09 5.15
C PHE A 385 6.67 -5.24 5.24
N MET A 386 7.58 -5.38 4.28
CA MET A 386 8.84 -4.65 4.34
C MET A 386 8.74 -3.19 3.88
N GLY A 387 7.59 -2.76 3.32
CA GLY A 387 7.25 -1.35 3.19
C GLY A 387 7.29 -0.58 4.52
N ALA A 388 7.14 -1.30 5.65
CA ALA A 388 7.29 -0.74 6.99
C ALA A 388 8.74 -0.41 7.40
N LEU A 389 9.74 -0.90 6.68
CA LEU A 389 11.16 -0.72 7.04
C LEU A 389 11.67 0.71 6.84
N THR A 390 11.03 1.48 5.97
CA THR A 390 11.36 2.89 5.74
C THR A 390 10.11 3.76 5.68
N TYR A 391 10.27 5.06 5.81
CA TYR A 391 9.15 5.99 5.63
C TYR A 391 8.65 6.04 4.19
N ILE A 392 9.51 5.77 3.21
CA ILE A 392 9.19 5.85 1.77
C ILE A 392 8.66 4.53 1.20
N GLY A 393 8.79 3.43 1.91
CA GLY A 393 8.38 2.10 1.42
C GLY A 393 6.87 1.93 1.27
N ASN A 394 6.06 2.79 1.90
CA ASN A 394 4.61 2.88 1.64
C ASN A 394 4.12 4.30 1.93
N ALA A 395 3.33 4.88 1.05
CA ALA A 395 2.84 6.26 1.13
C ALA A 395 2.18 6.63 2.48
N PRO A 396 1.34 5.81 3.12
CA PRO A 396 0.75 6.14 4.41
C PRO A 396 1.76 6.30 5.55
N ASN A 397 2.98 5.78 5.44
CA ASN A 397 4.02 5.95 6.47
C ASN A 397 4.42 7.43 6.63
N LEU A 398 4.72 8.09 5.50
CA LEU A 398 5.05 9.53 5.47
C LEU A 398 3.86 10.38 5.90
N LEU A 399 2.66 10.03 5.46
CA LEU A 399 1.43 10.74 5.83
C LEU A 399 1.21 10.71 7.34
N VAL A 400 1.31 9.55 7.97
CA VAL A 400 1.17 9.38 9.43
C VAL A 400 2.26 10.13 10.18
N LYS A 401 3.52 10.07 9.70
CA LYS A 401 4.64 10.84 10.26
C LYS A 401 4.34 12.34 10.21
N ALA A 402 3.95 12.87 9.05
CA ALA A 402 3.66 14.30 8.88
C ALA A 402 2.53 14.75 9.81
N ILE A 403 1.42 14.03 9.90
CA ILE A 403 0.31 14.33 10.81
C ILE A 403 0.79 14.34 12.27
N ALA A 404 1.57 13.34 12.68
CA ALA A 404 2.07 13.25 14.04
C ALA A 404 3.00 14.42 14.41
N GLU A 405 3.89 14.84 13.49
CA GLU A 405 4.82 15.96 13.73
C GLU A 405 4.12 17.33 13.65
N GLU A 406 3.34 17.58 12.60
CA GLU A 406 2.78 18.90 12.33
C GLU A 406 1.58 19.23 13.20
N GLU A 407 0.67 18.27 13.42
CA GLU A 407 -0.56 18.53 14.14
C GLU A 407 -0.46 18.23 15.64
N TYR A 408 0.24 17.13 15.97
CA TYR A 408 0.33 16.67 17.37
C TYR A 408 1.70 16.94 18.01
N ARG A 409 2.66 17.48 17.24
CA ARG A 409 4.01 17.85 17.71
C ARG A 409 4.77 16.69 18.33
N VAL A 410 4.52 15.48 17.88
CA VAL A 410 5.25 14.29 18.28
C VAL A 410 6.64 14.32 17.65
N LYS A 411 7.68 14.16 18.42
CA LYS A 411 9.05 14.05 17.91
C LYS A 411 9.26 12.68 17.28
N MET A 412 9.16 12.61 15.97
CA MET A 412 9.42 11.39 15.24
C MET A 412 10.92 11.23 14.94
N PRO A 413 11.44 9.99 14.85
CA PRO A 413 12.81 9.75 14.42
C PRO A 413 13.02 10.24 12.99
N ASN A 414 14.24 10.73 12.72
CA ASN A 414 14.63 11.06 11.35
C ASN A 414 14.72 9.79 10.49
N PHE A 415 14.91 9.95 9.18
CA PHE A 415 14.89 8.85 8.22
C PHE A 415 15.83 7.69 8.59
N LEU A 416 17.10 8.00 8.94
CA LEU A 416 18.09 6.96 9.29
C LEU A 416 17.81 6.31 10.65
N GLN A 417 17.35 7.11 11.62
CA GLN A 417 16.95 6.59 12.93
C GLN A 417 15.75 5.65 12.81
N TYR A 418 14.76 6.01 11.95
CA TYR A 418 13.61 5.14 11.71
C TYR A 418 14.05 3.81 11.09
N ILE A 419 14.93 3.83 10.07
CA ILE A 419 15.47 2.60 9.48
C ILE A 419 16.15 1.74 10.56
N GLY A 420 16.99 2.34 11.40
CA GLY A 420 17.64 1.59 12.47
C GLY A 420 16.64 0.94 13.43
N ILE A 421 15.63 1.69 13.87
CA ILE A 421 14.57 1.18 14.76
C ILE A 421 13.74 0.09 14.09
N SER A 422 13.29 0.33 12.87
CA SER A 422 12.45 -0.63 12.13
C SER A 422 13.21 -1.92 11.82
N PHE A 423 14.49 -1.84 11.44
CA PHE A 423 15.33 -3.02 11.21
C PHE A 423 15.49 -3.86 12.47
N VAL A 424 15.81 -3.23 13.59
CA VAL A 424 15.98 -3.95 14.87
C VAL A 424 14.69 -4.64 15.31
N ILE A 425 13.53 -4.01 15.09
CA ILE A 425 12.23 -4.56 15.51
C ILE A 425 11.70 -5.56 14.48
N LEU A 426 11.68 -5.19 13.20
CA LEU A 426 10.96 -5.95 12.19
C LEU A 426 11.78 -7.09 11.58
N LEU A 427 13.10 -6.96 11.36
CA LEU A 427 13.86 -8.03 10.71
C LEU A 427 13.81 -9.37 11.46
N PRO A 428 13.96 -9.43 12.81
CA PRO A 428 13.81 -10.69 13.53
C PRO A 428 12.40 -11.29 13.38
N LEU A 429 11.36 -10.46 13.38
CA LEU A 429 9.99 -10.89 13.24
C LEU A 429 9.70 -11.36 11.80
N LEU A 430 10.25 -10.68 10.80
CA LEU A 430 10.15 -11.08 9.39
C LEU A 430 10.89 -12.40 9.12
N ALA A 431 12.01 -12.65 9.82
CA ALA A 431 12.67 -13.95 9.76
C ALA A 431 11.77 -15.09 10.26
N LEU A 432 10.94 -14.85 11.28
CA LEU A 432 9.95 -15.84 11.72
C LEU A 432 8.86 -16.07 10.67
N VAL A 433 8.48 -15.05 9.90
CA VAL A 433 7.50 -15.18 8.81
C VAL A 433 7.98 -16.15 7.74
N THR A 434 9.30 -16.23 7.49
CA THR A 434 9.86 -17.18 6.49
C THR A 434 9.58 -18.64 6.81
N LEU A 435 9.26 -18.96 8.08
CA LEU A 435 8.88 -20.33 8.49
C LEU A 435 7.46 -20.70 8.02
N LEU A 436 6.67 -19.72 7.57
CA LEU A 436 5.29 -19.89 7.09
C LEU A 436 5.18 -19.80 5.55
N LEU A 437 6.30 -19.61 4.85
CA LEU A 437 6.38 -19.63 3.39
C LEU A 437 6.54 -21.07 2.89
#